data_11edcdb9062ae2d4aa05015534edbd07
#
_entry.id   11edcdb9062ae2d4aa05015534edbd07
#
_cell.length_a   1.000
_cell.length_b   1.000
_cell.length_c   1.000
_cell.angle_alpha   90.00
_cell.angle_beta   90.00
_cell.angle_gamma   90.00
#
_symmetry.space_group_name_H-M   'P 1'
#
loop_
_entity.id
_entity.type
_entity.pdbx_description
1 polymer ?
#
loop_
_entity_poly.entity_id
_entity_poly.type
_entity_poly.pdbx_seq_one_letter_code
_entity_poly.pdbx_strand_id
1 'polypeptide(L)'
;MSNNDDFPGWHGTTIVAVRKDGKVVVAGDGQVTAGATVMKHTAKKVRRLAGGKVIGGFAGATADAFTLFERLEAKLEQYPNQLMRAAVELAKDWRTDRYLRRLEAMMIVADANDTLVLTGTGDVLTPDHGVVAIGSGGNYAYSAALALLENSELDAETIARKAMKIAAEVCVYTNENVTLESIEQ
;
A
#
# COMPACT_ATOMS: atom_id res chain seq x y z
N MET A 1 15.89 -25.98 21.50
CA MET A 1 16.39 -26.02 20.12
C MET A 1 15.17 -26.06 19.22
N SER A 2 14.66 -24.92 18.82
CA SER A 2 13.54 -24.81 17.86
C SER A 2 14.14 -24.70 16.47
N ASN A 3 14.04 -25.75 15.68
CA ASN A 3 14.30 -25.68 14.25
C ASN A 3 13.15 -24.89 13.63
N ASN A 4 13.33 -23.58 13.47
CA ASN A 4 12.61 -22.82 12.50
C ASN A 4 13.35 -22.99 11.17
N ASP A 5 13.00 -24.03 10.43
CA ASP A 5 13.19 -24.08 8.99
C ASP A 5 12.11 -23.16 8.37
N ASP A 6 12.19 -21.88 8.70
CA ASP A 6 11.35 -20.89 8.06
C ASP A 6 11.84 -20.72 6.62
N PHE A 7 11.03 -21.16 5.69
CA PHE A 7 11.10 -20.68 4.32
C PHE A 7 11.26 -19.15 4.38
N PRO A 8 12.31 -18.59 3.78
CA PRO A 8 12.50 -17.15 3.83
C PRO A 8 11.25 -16.50 3.27
N GLY A 9 10.50 -15.78 4.12
CA GLY A 9 9.28 -15.10 3.72
C GLY A 9 9.54 -14.20 2.52
N TRP A 10 8.59 -14.10 1.63
CA TRP A 10 8.65 -13.18 0.49
C TRP A 10 8.44 -11.77 1.01
N HIS A 11 9.50 -10.96 0.94
CA HIS A 11 9.53 -9.57 1.42
C HIS A 11 9.92 -8.62 0.28
N GLY A 12 9.79 -7.37 0.55
CA GLY A 12 10.19 -6.31 -0.36
C GLY A 12 8.96 -5.60 -0.91
N THR A 13 8.61 -4.50 -0.26
CA THR A 13 7.52 -3.65 -0.71
C THR A 13 7.69 -2.27 -0.10
N THR A 14 7.45 -1.27 -0.93
CA THR A 14 7.15 0.09 -0.50
C THR A 14 5.93 0.57 -1.24
N ILE A 15 4.91 0.98 -0.49
CA ILE A 15 3.76 1.70 -1.04
C ILE A 15 3.70 3.04 -0.34
N VAL A 16 3.53 4.12 -1.08
CA VAL A 16 3.28 5.46 -0.56
C VAL A 16 2.05 6.06 -1.20
N ALA A 17 1.22 6.72 -0.42
CA ALA A 17 0.12 7.56 -0.89
C ALA A 17 0.39 9.02 -0.52
N VAL A 18 0.19 9.91 -1.47
CA VAL A 18 0.32 11.36 -1.30
C VAL A 18 -0.96 12.02 -1.78
N ARG A 19 -1.61 12.77 -0.90
CA ARG A 19 -2.78 13.60 -1.24
C ARG A 19 -2.41 15.06 -1.11
N LYS A 20 -2.55 15.80 -2.20
CA LYS A 20 -2.29 17.25 -2.26
C LYS A 20 -3.14 17.88 -3.34
N ASP A 21 -3.70 19.06 -3.08
CA ASP A 21 -4.42 19.91 -4.04
C ASP A 21 -5.50 19.16 -4.85
N GLY A 22 -6.36 18.38 -4.16
CA GLY A 22 -7.47 17.64 -4.78
C GLY A 22 -7.04 16.39 -5.56
N LYS A 23 -5.77 16.00 -5.49
CA LYS A 23 -5.25 14.79 -6.14
C LYS A 23 -4.66 13.82 -5.12
N VAL A 24 -5.01 12.54 -5.24
CA VAL A 24 -4.32 11.45 -4.54
C VAL A 24 -3.50 10.63 -5.51
N VAL A 25 -2.29 10.33 -5.14
CA VAL A 25 -1.35 9.49 -5.89
C VAL A 25 -0.93 8.34 -4.99
N VAL A 26 -1.03 7.11 -5.50
CA VAL A 26 -0.51 5.91 -4.83
C VAL A 26 0.58 5.31 -5.70
N ALA A 27 1.76 5.16 -5.14
CA ALA A 27 2.93 4.62 -5.82
C ALA A 27 3.45 3.38 -5.08
N GLY A 28 3.88 2.38 -5.84
CA GLY A 28 4.48 1.15 -5.32
C GLY A 28 5.70 0.73 -6.11
N ASP A 29 6.70 0.18 -5.44
CA ASP A 29 7.87 -0.42 -6.10
C ASP A 29 7.54 -1.78 -6.73
N GLY A 30 8.50 -2.31 -7.50
CA GLY A 30 8.34 -3.60 -8.20
C GLY A 30 9.12 -4.76 -7.60
N GLN A 31 9.85 -4.57 -6.50
CA GLN A 31 10.74 -5.62 -5.98
C GLN A 31 9.99 -6.69 -5.20
N VAL A 32 10.30 -7.95 -5.49
CA VAL A 32 9.91 -9.12 -4.69
C VAL A 32 11.20 -9.84 -4.30
N THR A 33 11.39 -10.07 -3.01
CA THR A 33 12.60 -10.64 -2.43
C THR A 33 12.26 -11.89 -1.62
N ALA A 34 13.03 -12.95 -1.79
CA ALA A 34 12.98 -14.15 -0.96
C ALA A 34 14.28 -14.23 -0.15
N GLY A 35 14.22 -13.98 1.14
CA GLY A 35 15.41 -13.82 1.98
C GLY A 35 16.34 -12.72 1.44
N ALA A 36 17.55 -13.06 1.02
CA ALA A 36 18.54 -12.14 0.46
C ALA A 36 18.53 -12.09 -1.08
N THR A 37 17.59 -12.77 -1.75
CA THR A 37 17.58 -12.89 -3.21
C THR A 37 16.41 -12.13 -3.81
N VAL A 38 16.68 -11.23 -4.76
CA VAL A 38 15.63 -10.54 -5.54
C VAL A 38 15.08 -11.51 -6.58
N MET A 39 13.80 -11.83 -6.49
CA MET A 39 13.11 -12.77 -7.36
C MET A 39 12.40 -12.10 -8.53
N LYS A 40 11.98 -10.83 -8.35
CA LYS A 40 11.28 -10.04 -9.37
C LYS A 40 11.52 -8.55 -9.14
N HIS A 41 11.65 -7.80 -10.24
CA HIS A 41 11.89 -6.35 -10.20
C HIS A 41 10.68 -5.51 -10.63
N THR A 42 9.65 -6.13 -11.20
CA THR A 42 8.55 -5.44 -11.90
C THR A 42 7.17 -5.92 -11.47
N ALA A 43 7.01 -6.28 -10.18
CA ALA A 43 5.71 -6.63 -9.62
C ALA A 43 4.79 -5.40 -9.56
N LYS A 44 3.52 -5.59 -9.88
CA LYS A 44 2.50 -4.55 -9.76
C LYS A 44 1.80 -4.68 -8.41
N LYS A 45 2.11 -3.77 -7.49
CA LYS A 45 1.60 -3.76 -6.12
C LYS A 45 0.50 -2.71 -5.90
N VAL A 46 0.23 -1.89 -6.91
CA VAL A 46 -0.82 -0.88 -6.93
C VAL A 46 -1.81 -1.22 -8.05
N ARG A 47 -3.11 -1.12 -7.75
CA ARG A 47 -4.19 -1.46 -8.68
C ARG A 47 -5.36 -0.49 -8.57
N ARG A 48 -6.07 -0.29 -9.69
CA ARG A 48 -7.37 0.35 -9.70
C ARG A 48 -8.48 -0.66 -9.42
N LEU A 49 -9.44 -0.27 -8.61
CA LEU A 49 -10.60 -1.04 -8.17
C LEU A 49 -11.88 -0.23 -8.40
N ALA A 50 -13.06 -0.88 -8.27
CA ALA A 50 -14.37 -0.24 -8.40
C ALA A 50 -14.50 0.59 -9.69
N GLY A 51 -14.12 0.01 -10.84
CA GLY A 51 -14.19 0.72 -12.12
C GLY A 51 -13.25 1.93 -12.23
N GLY A 52 -12.16 1.94 -11.48
CA GLY A 52 -11.15 3.00 -11.47
C GLY A 52 -11.36 4.09 -10.43
N LYS A 53 -12.42 4.01 -9.63
CA LYS A 53 -12.76 5.01 -8.60
C LYS A 53 -11.95 4.87 -7.31
N VAL A 54 -11.32 3.71 -7.09
CA VAL A 54 -10.50 3.40 -5.92
C VAL A 54 -9.13 2.91 -6.38
N ILE A 55 -8.09 3.28 -5.66
CA ILE A 55 -6.74 2.73 -5.82
C ILE A 55 -6.42 1.93 -4.57
N GLY A 56 -5.91 0.71 -4.75
CA GLY A 56 -5.38 -0.14 -3.68
C GLY A 56 -3.90 -0.40 -3.85
N GLY A 57 -3.13 -0.27 -2.78
CA GLY A 57 -1.73 -0.67 -2.67
C GLY A 57 -1.56 -1.71 -1.57
N PHE A 58 -0.74 -2.72 -1.78
CA PHE A 58 -0.59 -3.86 -0.89
C PHE A 58 0.88 -4.11 -0.52
N ALA A 59 1.14 -4.33 0.76
CA ALA A 59 2.42 -4.78 1.30
C ALA A 59 2.24 -6.10 2.05
N GLY A 60 2.91 -7.16 1.58
CA GLY A 60 2.81 -8.52 2.10
C GLY A 60 3.14 -9.57 1.04
N ALA A 61 2.81 -10.83 1.29
CA ALA A 61 3.02 -11.90 0.32
C ALA A 61 2.10 -11.76 -0.90
N THR A 62 2.62 -12.02 -2.09
CA THR A 62 1.90 -11.80 -3.37
C THR A 62 0.60 -12.60 -3.46
N ALA A 63 0.58 -13.84 -2.95
CA ALA A 63 -0.63 -14.67 -2.95
C ALA A 63 -1.75 -14.06 -2.11
N ASP A 64 -1.39 -13.42 -1.00
CA ASP A 64 -2.33 -12.79 -0.07
C ASP A 64 -2.92 -11.51 -0.66
N ALA A 65 -2.14 -10.79 -1.48
CA ALA A 65 -2.58 -9.59 -2.18
C ALA A 65 -3.81 -9.85 -3.05
N PHE A 66 -3.80 -10.93 -3.82
CA PHE A 66 -4.92 -11.28 -4.71
C PHE A 66 -6.21 -11.49 -3.91
N THR A 67 -6.15 -12.30 -2.86
CA THR A 67 -7.30 -12.60 -2.01
C THR A 67 -7.87 -11.33 -1.37
N LEU A 68 -7.01 -10.47 -0.84
CA LEU A 68 -7.46 -9.23 -0.18
C LEU A 68 -8.01 -8.21 -1.18
N PHE A 69 -7.44 -8.10 -2.38
CA PHE A 69 -8.01 -7.25 -3.43
C PHE A 69 -9.38 -7.74 -3.90
N GLU A 70 -9.57 -9.06 -4.09
CA GLU A 70 -10.88 -9.64 -4.44
C GLU A 70 -11.93 -9.39 -3.34
N ARG A 71 -11.54 -9.54 -2.07
CA ARG A 71 -12.41 -9.25 -0.93
C ARG A 71 -12.78 -7.77 -0.85
N LEU A 72 -11.81 -6.88 -1.10
CA LEU A 72 -12.06 -5.45 -1.13
C LEU A 72 -13.02 -5.08 -2.27
N GLU A 73 -12.81 -5.61 -3.48
CA GLU A 73 -13.69 -5.37 -4.63
C GLU A 73 -15.13 -5.75 -4.32
N ALA A 74 -15.35 -6.93 -3.71
CA ALA A 74 -16.67 -7.36 -3.27
C ALA A 74 -17.32 -6.41 -2.26
N LYS A 75 -16.53 -5.85 -1.32
CA LYS A 75 -17.04 -4.84 -0.37
C LYS A 75 -17.37 -3.52 -1.07
N LEU A 76 -16.56 -3.10 -2.04
CA LEU A 76 -16.81 -1.88 -2.83
C LEU A 76 -18.08 -2.01 -3.70
N GLU A 77 -18.36 -3.20 -4.22
CA GLU A 77 -19.61 -3.49 -4.92
C GLU A 77 -20.83 -3.47 -3.98
N GLN A 78 -20.66 -4.01 -2.76
CA GLN A 78 -21.71 -4.00 -1.75
C GLN A 78 -22.01 -2.60 -1.18
N TYR A 79 -20.98 -1.76 -1.08
CA TYR A 79 -21.06 -0.40 -0.52
C TYR A 79 -20.53 0.64 -1.51
N PRO A 80 -21.21 0.87 -2.65
CA PRO A 80 -20.73 1.76 -3.70
C PRO A 80 -20.56 3.20 -3.20
N ASN A 81 -19.44 3.82 -3.55
CA ASN A 81 -19.04 5.18 -3.14
C ASN A 81 -18.96 5.39 -1.61
N GLN A 82 -18.72 4.32 -0.84
CA GLN A 82 -18.56 4.34 0.61
C GLN A 82 -17.27 3.64 1.00
N LEU A 83 -16.11 4.23 0.61
CA LEU A 83 -14.80 3.61 0.82
C LEU A 83 -14.54 3.26 2.29
N MET A 84 -14.81 4.19 3.21
CA MET A 84 -14.63 3.94 4.65
C MET A 84 -15.44 2.73 5.13
N ARG A 85 -16.69 2.60 4.70
CA ARG A 85 -17.55 1.48 5.08
C ARG A 85 -17.02 0.16 4.51
N ALA A 86 -16.67 0.15 3.22
CA ALA A 86 -16.10 -1.03 2.57
C ALA A 86 -14.79 -1.48 3.27
N ALA A 87 -13.92 -0.53 3.62
CA ALA A 87 -12.68 -0.78 4.34
C ALA A 87 -12.92 -1.36 5.75
N VAL A 88 -13.84 -0.80 6.52
CA VAL A 88 -14.20 -1.31 7.85
C VAL A 88 -14.78 -2.72 7.78
N GLU A 89 -15.65 -3.00 6.83
CA GLU A 89 -16.23 -4.34 6.67
C GLU A 89 -15.15 -5.36 6.20
N LEU A 90 -14.21 -4.95 5.33
CA LEU A 90 -13.06 -5.79 5.00
C LEU A 90 -12.18 -6.06 6.23
N ALA A 91 -11.88 -5.05 7.03
CA ALA A 91 -11.05 -5.18 8.23
C ALA A 91 -11.68 -6.13 9.26
N LYS A 92 -13.00 -6.10 9.43
CA LYS A 92 -13.74 -7.06 10.25
C LYS A 92 -13.59 -8.49 9.73
N ASP A 93 -13.79 -8.70 8.43
CA ASP A 93 -13.60 -10.00 7.79
C ASP A 93 -12.16 -10.47 7.95
N TRP A 94 -11.19 -9.60 7.71
CA TRP A 94 -9.77 -9.92 7.83
C TRP A 94 -9.41 -10.41 9.23
N ARG A 95 -9.89 -9.73 10.25
CA ARG A 95 -9.66 -10.10 11.65
C ARG A 95 -10.33 -11.42 12.05
N THR A 96 -11.53 -11.69 11.55
CA THR A 96 -12.40 -12.80 12.00
C THR A 96 -12.31 -14.04 11.13
N ASP A 97 -11.98 -13.90 9.84
CA ASP A 97 -11.84 -15.03 8.92
C ASP A 97 -10.63 -15.89 9.31
N ARG A 98 -10.84 -17.19 9.33
CA ARG A 98 -9.86 -18.19 9.79
C ARG A 98 -8.58 -18.19 8.94
N TYR A 99 -8.71 -17.88 7.66
CA TYR A 99 -7.62 -17.84 6.70
C TYR A 99 -6.99 -16.44 6.63
N LEU A 100 -7.80 -15.40 6.48
CA LEU A 100 -7.32 -14.03 6.32
C LEU A 100 -6.56 -13.52 7.55
N ARG A 101 -7.00 -13.84 8.77
CA ARG A 101 -6.35 -13.38 10.02
C ARG A 101 -4.89 -13.84 10.19
N ARG A 102 -4.43 -14.80 9.37
CA ARG A 102 -3.04 -15.26 9.37
C ARG A 102 -2.15 -14.48 8.44
N LEU A 103 -2.73 -13.59 7.63
CA LEU A 103 -2.00 -12.80 6.65
C LEU A 103 -1.31 -11.62 7.35
N GLU A 104 -0.01 -11.62 7.32
CA GLU A 104 0.81 -10.48 7.76
C GLU A 104 0.94 -9.50 6.61
N ALA A 105 -0.01 -8.58 6.51
CA ALA A 105 -0.10 -7.67 5.41
C ALA A 105 -0.69 -6.32 5.83
N MET A 106 -0.48 -5.32 5.00
CA MET A 106 -1.09 -4.00 5.10
C MET A 106 -1.58 -3.57 3.73
N MET A 107 -2.64 -2.77 3.71
CA MET A 107 -3.17 -2.14 2.50
C MET A 107 -3.30 -0.63 2.69
N ILE A 108 -3.00 0.12 1.64
CA ILE A 108 -3.46 1.49 1.46
C ILE A 108 -4.59 1.45 0.45
N VAL A 109 -5.71 2.10 0.76
CA VAL A 109 -6.80 2.31 -0.19
C VAL A 109 -7.17 3.79 -0.24
N ALA A 110 -7.40 4.31 -1.44
CA ALA A 110 -7.72 5.71 -1.64
C ALA A 110 -8.77 5.91 -2.73
N ASP A 111 -9.67 6.84 -2.52
CA ASP A 111 -10.56 7.39 -3.53
C ASP A 111 -10.41 8.92 -3.64
N ALA A 112 -11.33 9.59 -4.31
CA ALA A 112 -11.28 11.05 -4.46
C ALA A 112 -11.26 11.79 -3.10
N ASN A 113 -11.89 11.24 -2.06
CA ASN A 113 -12.09 11.92 -0.78
C ASN A 113 -11.18 11.38 0.33
N ASP A 114 -11.04 10.06 0.43
CA ASP A 114 -10.41 9.38 1.56
C ASP A 114 -9.12 8.66 1.18
N THR A 115 -8.21 8.56 2.15
CA THR A 115 -7.04 7.68 2.12
C THR A 115 -7.01 6.90 3.43
N LEU A 116 -6.96 5.58 3.36
CA LEU A 116 -7.06 4.69 4.51
C LEU A 116 -5.94 3.66 4.50
N VAL A 117 -5.48 3.29 5.69
CA VAL A 117 -4.60 2.14 5.92
C VAL A 117 -5.37 1.05 6.63
N LEU A 118 -5.32 -0.16 6.09
CA LEU A 118 -5.90 -1.36 6.68
C LEU A 118 -4.80 -2.31 7.11
N THR A 119 -4.95 -2.92 8.28
CA THR A 119 -4.02 -3.92 8.81
C THR A 119 -4.69 -5.25 9.08
N GLY A 120 -3.90 -6.31 9.13
CA GLY A 120 -4.37 -7.67 9.46
C GLY A 120 -4.92 -7.82 10.88
N THR A 121 -4.65 -6.87 11.76
CA THR A 121 -5.22 -6.79 13.12
C THR A 121 -6.62 -6.19 13.16
N GLY A 122 -7.13 -5.70 12.02
CA GLY A 122 -8.46 -5.14 11.89
C GLY A 122 -8.52 -3.63 12.08
N ASP A 123 -7.35 -2.96 12.08
CA ASP A 123 -7.30 -1.51 12.18
C ASP A 123 -7.60 -0.86 10.82
N VAL A 124 -8.34 0.25 10.86
CA VAL A 124 -8.56 1.17 9.74
C VAL A 124 -8.16 2.56 10.20
N LEU A 125 -7.10 3.09 9.60
CA LEU A 125 -6.51 4.37 9.99
C LEU A 125 -6.66 5.39 8.85
N THR A 126 -7.03 6.60 9.21
CA THR A 126 -6.95 7.78 8.33
C THR A 126 -5.67 8.55 8.69
N PRO A 127 -4.76 8.84 7.75
CA PRO A 127 -3.55 9.61 8.07
C PRO A 127 -3.89 11.05 8.44
N ASP A 128 -3.18 11.60 9.44
CA ASP A 128 -3.36 12.99 9.89
C ASP A 128 -2.83 14.01 8.88
N HIS A 129 -1.83 13.62 8.13
CA HIS A 129 -1.24 14.42 7.04
C HIS A 129 -1.58 13.78 5.69
N GLY A 130 -1.47 14.51 4.61
CA GLY A 130 -1.74 14.02 3.26
C GLY A 130 -0.80 12.90 2.76
N VAL A 131 -0.07 12.23 3.65
CA VAL A 131 0.92 11.18 3.33
C VAL A 131 0.73 9.98 4.22
N VAL A 132 0.84 8.79 3.65
CA VAL A 132 1.01 7.52 4.36
C VAL A 132 1.86 6.57 3.53
N ALA A 133 2.61 5.69 4.19
CA ALA A 133 3.35 4.63 3.51
C ALA A 133 3.38 3.34 4.32
N ILE A 134 3.52 2.22 3.63
CA ILE A 134 3.56 0.87 4.20
C ILE A 134 4.66 0.04 3.55
N GLY A 135 5.02 -1.06 4.21
CA GLY A 135 6.02 -2.00 3.73
C GLY A 135 7.43 -1.71 4.23
N SER A 136 8.41 -2.49 3.75
CA SER A 136 9.81 -2.47 4.23
C SER A 136 10.50 -1.12 4.04
N GLY A 137 10.24 -0.43 2.94
CA GLY A 137 10.73 0.92 2.66
C GLY A 137 9.77 2.04 3.09
N GLY A 138 8.64 1.68 3.71
CA GLY A 138 7.55 2.61 4.04
C GLY A 138 7.99 3.80 4.89
N ASN A 139 8.77 3.57 5.93
CA ASN A 139 9.23 4.64 6.81
C ASN A 139 10.13 5.66 6.09
N TYR A 140 10.95 5.22 5.15
CA TYR A 140 11.80 6.11 4.35
C TYR A 140 10.96 6.92 3.36
N ALA A 141 10.04 6.26 2.64
CA ALA A 141 9.11 6.93 1.73
C ALA A 141 8.21 7.93 2.46
N TYR A 142 7.66 7.54 3.62
CA TYR A 142 6.84 8.41 4.46
C TYR A 142 7.58 9.67 4.89
N SER A 143 8.77 9.51 5.48
CA SER A 143 9.56 10.65 5.96
C SER A 143 9.97 11.60 4.83
N ALA A 144 10.38 11.05 3.69
CA ALA A 144 10.72 11.84 2.52
C ALA A 144 9.50 12.58 1.94
N ALA A 145 8.37 11.89 1.78
CA ALA A 145 7.14 12.49 1.26
C ALA A 145 6.58 13.57 2.19
N LEU A 146 6.59 13.35 3.50
CA LEU A 146 6.14 14.34 4.48
C LEU A 146 7.00 15.59 4.45
N ALA A 147 8.31 15.45 4.45
CA ALA A 147 9.23 16.59 4.35
C ALA A 147 9.02 17.40 3.06
N LEU A 148 8.81 16.73 1.93
CA LEU A 148 8.54 17.40 0.65
C LEU A 148 7.16 18.06 0.62
N LEU A 149 6.15 17.43 1.21
CA LEU A 149 4.79 17.98 1.29
C LEU A 149 4.77 19.29 2.08
N GLU A 150 5.48 19.33 3.20
CA GLU A 150 5.49 20.48 4.11
C GLU A 150 6.41 21.64 3.63
N ASN A 151 7.47 21.31 2.87
CA ASN A 151 8.54 22.27 2.58
C ASN A 151 8.74 22.53 1.07
N SER A 152 7.81 22.14 0.21
CA SER A 152 7.92 22.40 -1.23
C SER A 152 6.57 22.62 -1.90
N GLU A 153 6.60 23.28 -3.07
CA GLU A 153 5.45 23.49 -3.95
C GLU A 153 5.29 22.35 -4.98
N LEU A 154 5.96 21.22 -4.79
CA LEU A 154 5.85 20.06 -5.67
C LEU A 154 4.44 19.47 -5.62
N ASP A 155 3.97 18.95 -6.76
CA ASP A 155 2.71 18.25 -6.86
C ASP A 155 2.77 16.84 -6.21
N ALA A 156 1.60 16.23 -5.99
CA ALA A 156 1.49 14.93 -5.34
C ALA A 156 2.29 13.82 -6.06
N GLU A 157 2.29 13.82 -7.40
CA GLU A 157 3.01 12.82 -8.18
C GLU A 157 4.53 12.97 -8.06
N THR A 158 5.03 14.19 -8.17
CA THR A 158 6.46 14.47 -8.02
C THR A 158 6.95 14.12 -6.63
N ILE A 159 6.16 14.43 -5.59
CA ILE A 159 6.46 14.05 -4.20
C ILE A 159 6.53 12.53 -4.07
N ALA A 160 5.52 11.81 -4.56
CA ALA A 160 5.48 10.35 -4.49
C ALA A 160 6.69 9.71 -5.21
N ARG A 161 7.03 10.16 -6.41
CA ARG A 161 8.18 9.66 -7.16
C ARG A 161 9.51 9.92 -6.46
N LYS A 162 9.71 11.12 -5.91
CA LYS A 162 10.93 11.45 -5.15
C LYS A 162 11.03 10.62 -3.87
N ALA A 163 9.94 10.44 -3.15
CA ALA A 163 9.89 9.62 -1.94
C ALA A 163 10.22 8.15 -2.22
N MET A 164 9.67 7.59 -3.31
CA MET A 164 9.96 6.23 -3.74
C MET A 164 11.43 6.06 -4.15
N LYS A 165 12.01 7.05 -4.84
CA LYS A 165 13.44 7.04 -5.19
C LYS A 165 14.31 7.02 -3.94
N ILE A 166 14.05 7.89 -2.97
CA ILE A 166 14.80 7.93 -1.69
C ILE A 166 14.66 6.59 -0.95
N ALA A 167 13.45 6.02 -0.89
CA ALA A 167 13.25 4.71 -0.30
C ALA A 167 14.07 3.62 -0.99
N ALA A 168 14.17 3.64 -2.33
CA ALA A 168 14.96 2.68 -3.10
C ALA A 168 16.48 2.84 -2.87
N GLU A 169 16.97 4.06 -2.67
CA GLU A 169 18.37 4.33 -2.36
C GLU A 169 18.78 3.86 -0.95
N VAL A 170 17.84 3.85 0.01
CA VAL A 170 18.12 3.55 1.41
C VAL A 170 17.75 2.13 1.81
N CYS A 171 16.65 1.58 1.26
CA CYS A 171 16.11 0.27 1.63
C CYS A 171 16.48 -0.80 0.60
N VAL A 172 17.18 -1.84 1.05
CA VAL A 172 17.60 -2.98 0.20
C VAL A 172 16.41 -3.79 -0.35
N TYR A 173 15.23 -3.65 0.22
CA TYR A 173 14.00 -4.35 -0.18
C TYR A 173 13.11 -3.56 -1.13
N THR A 174 13.60 -2.46 -1.69
CA THR A 174 12.85 -1.55 -2.56
C THR A 174 13.66 -1.20 -3.79
N ASN A 175 13.02 -1.07 -4.95
CA ASN A 175 13.68 -0.66 -6.19
C ASN A 175 12.99 0.57 -6.84
N GLU A 176 13.61 1.09 -7.91
CA GLU A 176 13.13 2.26 -8.64
C GLU A 176 12.07 1.94 -9.72
N ASN A 177 11.66 0.69 -9.88
CA ASN A 177 10.60 0.32 -10.81
C ASN A 177 9.24 0.63 -10.17
N VAL A 178 8.76 1.85 -10.34
CA VAL A 178 7.57 2.36 -9.68
C VAL A 178 6.34 2.24 -10.58
N THR A 179 5.28 1.59 -10.07
CA THR A 179 3.92 1.68 -10.60
C THR A 179 3.17 2.76 -9.83
N LEU A 180 2.52 3.66 -10.56
CA LEU A 180 1.82 4.80 -9.98
C LEU A 180 0.40 4.90 -10.57
N GLU A 181 -0.58 5.16 -9.69
CA GLU A 181 -1.96 5.45 -10.04
C GLU A 181 -2.41 6.72 -9.33
N SER A 182 -3.31 7.48 -9.95
CA SER A 182 -3.82 8.72 -9.38
C SER A 182 -5.31 8.91 -9.62
N ILE A 183 -5.98 9.59 -8.68
CA ILE A 183 -7.38 10.04 -8.79
C ILE A 183 -7.41 11.54 -8.48
N GLU A 184 -8.16 12.28 -9.27
CA GLU A 184 -8.47 13.69 -9.06
C GLU A 184 -9.91 13.83 -8.54
N GLN A 185 -10.15 14.83 -7.68
CA GLN A 185 -11.48 15.20 -7.19
C GLN A 185 -12.31 15.86 -8.29
#